data_df9c998adaf92d38e882e830477d076a
#
_entry.id   df9c998adaf92d38e882e830477d076a
#
_cell.length_a   1.000
_cell.length_b   1.000
_cell.length_c   1.000
_cell.angle_alpha   90.00
_cell.angle_beta   90.00
_cell.angle_gamma   90.00
#
_symmetry.space_group_name_H-M   'P 1'
#
loop_
_entity.id
_entity.type
_entity.pdbx_description
1 polymer ?
#
loop_
_entity_poly.entity_id
_entity_poly.type
_entity_poly.pdbx_seq_one_letter_code
_entity_poly.pdbx_strand_id
1 'polypeptide(L)'
;MSSPDTTSIASGEVLQGWEKSSFTAAGFTRDVYRRGSGPGVIIVHEIPGITPKVTEFANDVVAAGFTVLMPSLVGRPGKAMSNGYVVQSMLKVCIAREFSNMALQQTSPIIGFLRALARNLHNELGGPGVGALGMCFSGGFALGMMVDDIMV
;
A
#
# COMPACT_ATOMS: atom_id res chain seq x y z
N MET A 1 35.30 1.31 -18.22
CA MET A 1 33.87 0.96 -18.27
C MET A 1 33.19 1.68 -17.14
N SER A 2 32.53 2.78 -17.42
CA SER A 2 31.78 3.55 -16.45
C SER A 2 30.49 2.81 -16.14
N SER A 3 30.26 2.48 -14.87
CA SER A 3 28.98 2.00 -14.39
C SER A 3 27.92 3.08 -14.64
N PRO A 4 26.70 2.73 -15.05
CA PRO A 4 25.65 3.74 -15.19
C PRO A 4 25.35 4.33 -13.81
N ASP A 5 25.46 5.65 -13.73
CA ASP A 5 24.99 6.46 -12.62
C ASP A 5 23.55 6.06 -12.31
N THR A 6 23.34 5.46 -11.15
CA THR A 6 22.00 5.29 -10.59
C THR A 6 21.56 6.67 -10.11
N THR A 7 21.04 7.47 -11.03
CA THR A 7 20.42 8.76 -10.72
C THR A 7 19.37 8.50 -9.64
N SER A 8 19.61 8.99 -8.45
CA SER A 8 18.65 8.94 -7.35
C SER A 8 17.45 9.81 -7.73
N ILE A 9 16.44 9.18 -8.33
CA ILE A 9 15.16 9.83 -8.61
C ILE A 9 14.64 10.37 -7.27
N ALA A 10 14.36 11.67 -7.22
CA ALA A 10 13.83 12.29 -6.02
C ALA A 10 12.48 11.63 -5.65
N SER A 11 12.24 11.40 -4.35
CA SER A 11 11.04 10.69 -3.88
C SER A 11 9.72 11.28 -4.40
N GLY A 12 9.71 12.59 -4.73
CA GLY A 12 8.56 13.26 -5.34
C GLY A 12 8.32 12.90 -6.81
N GLU A 13 9.36 12.53 -7.55
CA GLU A 13 9.22 12.17 -8.98
C GLU A 13 8.63 10.76 -9.14
N VAL A 14 8.92 9.85 -8.22
CA VAL A 14 8.42 8.47 -8.24
C VAL A 14 6.89 8.41 -8.17
N LEU A 15 6.28 9.34 -7.42
CA LEU A 15 4.83 9.43 -7.23
C LEU A 15 4.19 10.54 -8.09
N GLN A 16 4.88 11.01 -9.11
CA GLN A 16 4.32 11.98 -10.05
C GLN A 16 3.08 11.42 -10.75
N GLY A 17 1.99 12.19 -10.74
CA GLY A 17 0.71 11.78 -11.30
C GLY A 17 -0.15 10.93 -10.35
N TRP A 18 0.31 10.68 -9.12
CA TRP A 18 -0.49 10.09 -8.06
C TRP A 18 -1.11 11.21 -7.20
N GLU A 19 -2.41 11.12 -6.99
CA GLU A 19 -3.14 12.01 -6.09
C GLU A 19 -2.95 11.54 -4.65
N LYS A 20 -2.48 12.43 -3.78
CA LYS A 20 -2.29 12.16 -2.36
C LYS A 20 -3.49 12.67 -1.57
N SER A 21 -4.04 11.80 -0.72
CA SER A 21 -5.08 12.14 0.26
C SER A 21 -4.75 11.51 1.61
N SER A 22 -5.55 11.83 2.62
CA SER A 22 -5.51 11.18 3.94
C SER A 22 -6.80 10.41 4.16
N PHE A 23 -6.68 9.21 4.73
CA PHE A 23 -7.82 8.40 5.14
C PHE A 23 -7.70 7.99 6.61
N THR A 24 -8.81 8.09 7.35
CA THR A 24 -8.87 7.76 8.77
C THR A 24 -9.90 6.66 9.00
N ALA A 25 -9.47 5.56 9.59
CA ALA A 25 -10.33 4.46 10.01
C ALA A 25 -9.63 3.59 11.06
N ALA A 26 -10.39 2.85 11.85
CA ALA A 26 -9.90 1.93 12.87
C ALA A 26 -8.87 2.56 13.85
N GLY A 27 -8.97 3.86 14.08
CA GLY A 27 -8.05 4.60 14.96
C GLY A 27 -6.76 5.05 14.31
N PHE A 28 -6.59 4.88 12.98
CA PHE A 28 -5.40 5.28 12.24
C PHE A 28 -5.72 6.29 11.15
N THR A 29 -4.79 7.21 10.93
CA THR A 29 -4.76 8.09 9.77
C THR A 29 -3.53 7.77 8.96
N ARG A 30 -3.71 7.52 7.66
CA ARG A 30 -2.61 7.22 6.72
C ARG A 30 -2.79 8.00 5.43
N ASP A 31 -1.68 8.38 4.83
CA ASP A 31 -1.67 8.90 3.47
C ASP A 31 -2.03 7.78 2.49
N VAL A 32 -2.85 8.10 1.51
CA VAL A 32 -3.27 7.20 0.44
C VAL A 32 -2.99 7.85 -0.89
N TYR A 33 -2.32 7.12 -1.77
CA TYR A 33 -2.01 7.55 -3.13
C TYR A 33 -2.97 6.89 -4.10
N ARG A 34 -3.59 7.70 -4.96
CA ARG A 34 -4.60 7.25 -5.92
C ARG A 34 -4.21 7.60 -7.35
N ARG A 35 -4.47 6.67 -8.26
CA ARG A 35 -4.32 6.88 -9.71
C ARG A 35 -5.22 5.93 -10.48
N GLY A 36 -5.57 6.33 -11.71
CA GLY A 36 -6.31 5.49 -12.65
C GLY A 36 -7.81 5.66 -12.60
N SER A 37 -8.48 4.84 -13.40
CA SER A 37 -9.94 4.78 -13.51
C SER A 37 -10.35 3.33 -13.79
N GLY A 38 -11.60 2.97 -13.49
CA GLY A 38 -12.12 1.62 -13.60
C GLY A 38 -12.30 0.94 -12.25
N PRO A 39 -12.42 -0.39 -12.18
CA PRO A 39 -12.60 -1.14 -10.93
C PRO A 39 -11.50 -0.87 -9.91
N GLY A 40 -11.85 -0.89 -8.63
CA GLY A 40 -10.92 -0.55 -7.54
C GLY A 40 -9.97 -1.69 -7.20
N VAL A 41 -8.70 -1.36 -6.96
CA VAL A 41 -7.67 -2.27 -6.44
C VAL A 41 -6.87 -1.56 -5.35
N ILE A 42 -6.70 -2.22 -4.22
CA ILE A 42 -5.80 -1.75 -3.15
C ILE A 42 -4.50 -2.52 -3.24
N ILE A 43 -3.39 -1.80 -3.40
CA ILE A 43 -2.03 -2.37 -3.35
C ILE A 43 -1.41 -2.06 -2.00
N VAL A 44 -1.19 -3.11 -1.22
CA VAL A 44 -0.52 -3.03 0.09
C VAL A 44 0.97 -3.31 -0.12
N HIS A 45 1.77 -2.26 0.08
CA HIS A 45 3.20 -2.30 -0.21
C HIS A 45 3.97 -3.26 0.71
N GLU A 46 5.17 -3.61 0.28
CA GLU A 46 6.16 -4.36 1.06
C GLU A 46 6.96 -3.45 2.03
N ILE A 47 7.83 -4.05 2.84
CA ILE A 47 8.88 -3.34 3.56
C ILE A 47 10.00 -3.02 2.55
N PRO A 48 10.51 -1.78 2.50
CA PRO A 48 10.42 -0.71 3.51
C PRO A 48 9.29 0.32 3.28
N GLY A 49 8.41 0.14 2.31
CA GLY A 49 7.33 1.08 2.02
C GLY A 49 6.97 1.13 0.54
N ILE A 50 6.37 2.24 0.09
CA ILE A 50 6.07 2.50 -1.32
C ILE A 50 7.37 2.89 -2.03
N THR A 51 8.11 1.88 -2.49
CA THR A 51 9.36 2.05 -3.24
C THR A 51 9.09 2.37 -4.72
N PRO A 52 10.10 2.81 -5.49
CA PRO A 52 9.97 2.98 -6.93
C PRO A 52 9.44 1.73 -7.65
N LYS A 53 9.86 0.53 -7.23
CA LYS A 53 9.39 -0.74 -7.81
C LYS A 53 7.92 -1.03 -7.50
N VAL A 54 7.46 -0.71 -6.28
CA VAL A 54 6.03 -0.80 -5.93
C VAL A 54 5.21 0.16 -6.78
N THR A 55 5.71 1.38 -6.99
CA THR A 55 5.03 2.39 -7.82
C THR A 55 5.01 1.98 -9.29
N GLU A 56 6.11 1.42 -9.82
CA GLU A 56 6.18 0.88 -11.19
C GLU A 56 5.11 -0.21 -11.39
N PHE A 57 5.06 -1.19 -10.50
CA PHE A 57 4.02 -2.24 -10.53
C PHE A 57 2.60 -1.65 -10.44
N ALA A 58 2.40 -0.68 -9.56
CA ALA A 58 1.10 -0.01 -9.43
C ALA A 58 0.70 0.75 -10.71
N ASN A 59 1.67 1.34 -11.40
CA ASN A 59 1.43 1.96 -12.71
C ASN A 59 1.02 0.94 -13.78
N ASP A 60 1.57 -0.28 -13.73
CA ASP A 60 1.15 -1.37 -14.64
C ASP A 60 -0.31 -1.76 -14.37
N VAL A 61 -0.72 -1.83 -13.11
CA VAL A 61 -2.12 -2.11 -12.72
C VAL A 61 -3.04 -0.96 -13.18
N VAL A 62 -2.62 0.28 -13.05
CA VAL A 62 -3.34 1.45 -13.59
C VAL A 62 -3.48 1.35 -15.12
N ALA A 63 -2.39 1.00 -15.82
CA ALA A 63 -2.39 0.81 -17.28
C ALA A 63 -3.30 -0.33 -17.74
N ALA A 64 -3.52 -1.33 -16.87
CA ALA A 64 -4.46 -2.41 -17.11
C ALA A 64 -5.95 -2.00 -16.95
N GLY A 65 -6.23 -0.74 -16.60
CA GLY A 65 -7.58 -0.19 -16.53
C GLY A 65 -8.23 -0.22 -15.15
N PHE A 66 -7.43 -0.12 -14.09
CA PHE A 66 -7.93 -0.11 -12.72
C PHE A 66 -7.73 1.25 -12.03
N THR A 67 -8.61 1.53 -11.07
CA THR A 67 -8.39 2.57 -10.06
C THR A 67 -7.56 1.97 -8.92
N VAL A 68 -6.35 2.46 -8.72
CA VAL A 68 -5.42 1.94 -7.72
C VAL A 68 -5.33 2.87 -6.52
N LEU A 69 -5.44 2.30 -5.31
CA LEU A 69 -5.09 2.95 -4.06
C LEU A 69 -3.86 2.28 -3.44
N MET A 70 -2.87 3.07 -3.03
CA MET A 70 -1.71 2.63 -2.26
C MET A 70 -1.70 3.35 -0.91
N PRO A 71 -2.14 2.72 0.19
CA PRO A 71 -1.99 3.29 1.52
C PRO A 71 -0.53 3.21 1.97
N SER A 72 0.00 4.29 2.53
CA SER A 72 1.34 4.34 3.10
C SER A 72 1.31 3.85 4.54
N LEU A 73 1.60 2.59 4.77
CA LEU A 73 1.54 1.97 6.10
C LEU A 73 2.83 2.17 6.88
N VAL A 74 3.98 2.05 6.22
CA VAL A 74 5.32 2.23 6.79
C VAL A 74 6.24 2.94 5.82
N GLY A 75 7.36 3.46 6.33
CA GLY A 75 8.42 4.03 5.52
C GLY A 75 8.11 5.42 4.95
N ARG A 76 8.89 5.79 3.95
CA ARG A 76 8.74 7.05 3.21
C ARG A 76 8.36 6.74 1.78
N PRO A 77 7.19 7.17 1.31
CA PRO A 77 6.75 6.94 -0.07
C PRO A 77 7.75 7.49 -1.09
N GLY A 78 8.01 6.70 -2.13
CA GLY A 78 8.95 7.04 -3.20
C GLY A 78 10.43 6.82 -2.86
N LYS A 79 10.78 6.49 -1.62
CA LYS A 79 12.18 6.24 -1.24
C LYS A 79 12.64 4.88 -1.77
N ALA A 80 13.81 4.88 -2.45
CA ALA A 80 14.43 3.67 -2.94
C ALA A 80 14.86 2.74 -1.80
N MET A 81 14.87 1.44 -2.07
CA MET A 81 15.29 0.41 -1.13
C MET A 81 16.79 0.51 -0.85
N SER A 82 17.16 0.48 0.45
CA SER A 82 18.54 0.31 0.90
C SER A 82 18.55 -0.56 2.16
N ASN A 83 19.65 -1.25 2.42
CA ASN A 83 19.74 -2.16 3.58
C ASN A 83 19.44 -1.45 4.91
N GLY A 84 19.98 -0.26 5.13
CA GLY A 84 19.71 0.54 6.34
C GLY A 84 18.23 0.96 6.44
N TYR A 85 17.61 1.33 5.32
CA TYR A 85 16.20 1.70 5.28
C TYR A 85 15.28 0.50 5.52
N VAL A 86 15.63 -0.67 5.00
CA VAL A 86 14.90 -1.92 5.27
C VAL A 86 14.95 -2.26 6.76
N VAL A 87 16.14 -2.30 7.35
CA VAL A 87 16.31 -2.60 8.79
C VAL A 87 15.55 -1.61 9.67
N GLN A 88 15.66 -0.30 9.39
CA GLN A 88 14.93 0.73 10.13
C GLN A 88 13.40 0.54 10.04
N SER A 89 12.91 0.20 8.85
CA SER A 89 11.49 -0.02 8.62
C SER A 89 11.00 -1.29 9.30
N MET A 90 11.77 -2.37 9.28
CA MET A 90 11.47 -3.61 10.01
C MET A 90 11.38 -3.38 11.52
N LEU A 91 12.33 -2.64 12.09
CA LEU A 91 12.29 -2.31 13.52
C LEU A 91 11.03 -1.51 13.87
N LYS A 92 10.63 -0.54 13.04
CA LYS A 92 9.40 0.22 13.24
C LYS A 92 8.16 -0.68 13.19
N VAL A 93 8.09 -1.60 12.24
CA VAL A 93 6.98 -2.56 12.12
C VAL A 93 6.91 -3.48 13.33
N CYS A 94 8.06 -4.00 13.81
CA CYS A 94 8.10 -4.88 14.98
C CYS A 94 7.66 -4.19 16.28
N ILE A 95 7.92 -2.87 16.37
CA ILE A 95 7.57 -2.07 17.56
C ILE A 95 6.17 -1.47 17.45
N ALA A 96 5.68 -1.23 16.23
CA ALA A 96 4.40 -0.60 16.00
C ALA A 96 3.26 -1.50 16.46
N ARG A 97 2.43 -0.94 17.35
CA ARG A 97 1.31 -1.64 17.97
C ARG A 97 0.28 -2.16 16.95
N GLU A 98 0.18 -1.49 15.81
CA GLU A 98 -0.71 -1.84 14.70
C GLU A 98 -0.38 -3.19 14.07
N PHE A 99 0.90 -3.61 14.13
CA PHE A 99 1.41 -4.84 13.55
C PHE A 99 1.66 -5.95 14.59
N SER A 100 1.68 -5.60 15.89
CA SER A 100 2.02 -6.54 16.96
C SER A 100 1.01 -7.68 17.13
N ASN A 101 -0.23 -7.48 16.75
CA ASN A 101 -1.30 -8.47 16.90
C ASN A 101 -1.22 -9.61 15.88
N MET A 102 -0.37 -9.50 14.85
CA MET A 102 -0.13 -10.61 13.91
C MET A 102 0.45 -11.85 14.60
N ALA A 103 1.25 -11.66 15.64
CA ALA A 103 1.83 -12.75 16.43
C ALA A 103 0.82 -13.41 17.41
N LEU A 104 -0.33 -12.77 17.68
CA LEU A 104 -1.31 -13.19 18.68
C LEU A 104 -2.60 -13.77 18.09
N GLN A 105 -2.64 -14.09 16.79
CA GLN A 105 -3.83 -14.60 16.08
C GLN A 105 -5.08 -13.71 16.20
N GLN A 106 -4.93 -12.46 16.60
CA GLN A 106 -6.01 -11.48 16.63
C GLN A 106 -6.07 -10.73 15.30
N THR A 107 -7.26 -10.30 14.90
CA THR A 107 -7.45 -9.45 13.73
C THR A 107 -6.63 -8.17 13.89
N SER A 108 -5.61 -8.00 13.06
CA SER A 108 -4.77 -6.79 13.10
C SER A 108 -5.62 -5.55 12.88
N PRO A 109 -5.47 -4.48 13.68
CA PRO A 109 -6.18 -3.21 13.47
C PRO A 109 -5.95 -2.63 12.08
N ILE A 110 -4.78 -2.90 11.46
CA ILE A 110 -4.47 -2.47 10.10
C ILE A 110 -5.38 -3.12 9.06
N ILE A 111 -5.80 -4.38 9.28
CA ILE A 111 -6.79 -5.05 8.42
C ILE A 111 -8.13 -4.30 8.49
N GLY A 112 -8.54 -3.87 9.68
CA GLY A 112 -9.73 -3.05 9.86
C GLY A 112 -9.67 -1.73 9.09
N PHE A 113 -8.52 -1.06 9.11
CA PHE A 113 -8.26 0.14 8.30
C PHE A 113 -8.37 -0.15 6.79
N LEU A 114 -7.72 -1.22 6.32
CA LEU A 114 -7.72 -1.59 4.91
C LEU A 114 -9.11 -1.99 4.41
N ARG A 115 -9.89 -2.70 5.22
CA ARG A 115 -11.28 -3.05 4.90
C ARG A 115 -12.16 -1.81 4.82
N ALA A 116 -12.00 -0.86 5.73
CA ALA A 116 -12.72 0.42 5.68
C ALA A 116 -12.35 1.23 4.41
N LEU A 117 -11.07 1.23 4.03
CA LEU A 117 -10.60 1.87 2.81
C LEU A 117 -11.21 1.21 1.57
N ALA A 118 -11.26 -0.13 1.53
CA ALA A 118 -11.90 -0.88 0.45
C ALA A 118 -13.39 -0.58 0.32
N ARG A 119 -14.12 -0.56 1.43
CA ARG A 119 -15.55 -0.20 1.44
C ARG A 119 -15.78 1.22 0.94
N ASN A 120 -14.94 2.16 1.36
CA ASN A 120 -15.03 3.54 0.89
C ASN A 120 -14.84 3.62 -0.64
N LEU A 121 -13.84 2.91 -1.16
CA LEU A 121 -13.58 2.84 -2.60
C LEU A 121 -14.73 2.17 -3.35
N HIS A 122 -15.26 1.06 -2.83
CA HIS A 122 -16.41 0.37 -3.43
C HIS A 122 -17.67 1.23 -3.46
N ASN A 123 -17.96 1.95 -2.39
CA ASN A 123 -19.10 2.86 -2.30
C ASN A 123 -19.00 4.00 -3.32
N GLU A 124 -17.78 4.45 -3.63
CA GLU A 124 -17.54 5.49 -4.63
C GLU A 124 -17.66 4.96 -6.06
N LEU A 125 -17.01 3.84 -6.35
CA LEU A 125 -16.86 3.33 -7.72
C LEU A 125 -17.98 2.37 -8.13
N GLY A 126 -18.61 1.67 -7.18
CA GLY A 126 -19.53 0.59 -7.46
C GLY A 126 -18.83 -0.62 -8.12
N GLY A 127 -19.57 -1.33 -8.96
CA GLY A 127 -19.03 -2.47 -9.71
C GLY A 127 -19.02 -3.79 -8.92
N PRO A 128 -18.24 -4.79 -9.37
CA PRO A 128 -18.28 -6.14 -8.81
C PRO A 128 -17.64 -6.26 -7.42
N GLY A 129 -16.76 -5.33 -7.08
CA GLY A 129 -16.03 -5.32 -5.82
C GLY A 129 -14.66 -4.66 -5.94
N VAL A 130 -13.82 -4.85 -4.93
CA VAL A 130 -12.47 -4.31 -4.84
C VAL A 130 -11.45 -5.44 -4.77
N GLY A 131 -10.44 -5.38 -5.62
CA GLY A 131 -9.30 -6.30 -5.56
C GLY A 131 -8.27 -5.86 -4.51
N ALA A 132 -7.52 -6.80 -3.97
CA ALA A 132 -6.39 -6.52 -3.08
C ALA A 132 -5.15 -7.27 -3.52
N LEU A 133 -4.02 -6.56 -3.54
CA LEU A 133 -2.70 -7.11 -3.81
C LEU A 133 -1.78 -6.79 -2.63
N GLY A 134 -1.19 -7.82 -2.04
CA GLY A 134 -0.23 -7.68 -0.97
C GLY A 134 1.13 -8.25 -1.38
N MET A 135 2.20 -7.55 -1.02
CA MET A 135 3.57 -7.92 -1.36
C MET A 135 4.35 -8.31 -0.12
N CYS A 136 5.01 -9.49 -0.14
CA CYS A 136 5.81 -10.00 0.95
C CYS A 136 4.95 -10.13 2.24
N PHE A 137 5.34 -9.48 3.32
CA PHE A 137 4.62 -9.54 4.60
C PHE A 137 3.17 -9.04 4.53
N SER A 138 2.87 -8.14 3.59
CA SER A 138 1.54 -7.57 3.44
C SER A 138 0.54 -8.50 2.71
N GLY A 139 1.01 -9.62 2.19
CA GLY A 139 0.14 -10.66 1.62
C GLY A 139 -0.89 -11.18 2.63
N GLY A 140 -0.51 -11.31 3.91
CA GLY A 140 -1.42 -11.67 5.00
C GLY A 140 -2.51 -10.61 5.23
N PHE A 141 -2.23 -9.34 5.00
CA PHE A 141 -3.22 -8.27 5.11
C PHE A 141 -4.24 -8.35 3.96
N ALA A 142 -3.77 -8.59 2.73
CA ALA A 142 -4.65 -8.78 1.58
C ALA A 142 -5.60 -9.97 1.81
N LEU A 143 -5.09 -11.10 2.30
CA LEU A 143 -5.93 -12.24 2.69
C LEU A 143 -6.93 -11.88 3.80
N GLY A 144 -6.51 -11.12 4.80
CA GLY A 144 -7.39 -10.66 5.88
C GLY A 144 -8.52 -9.75 5.43
N MET A 145 -8.33 -9.05 4.30
CA MET A 145 -9.37 -8.24 3.68
C MET A 145 -10.47 -9.09 3.03
N MET A 146 -10.13 -10.28 2.52
CA MET A 146 -11.05 -11.17 1.78
C MET A 146 -12.23 -11.70 2.61
N VAL A 147 -12.27 -11.46 3.90
CA VAL A 147 -13.43 -11.73 4.77
C VAL A 147 -14.59 -10.77 4.48
N ASP A 148 -14.30 -9.65 3.84
CA ASP A 148 -15.31 -8.66 3.46
C ASP A 148 -15.98 -9.04 2.13
N ASP A 149 -17.31 -8.94 2.08
CA ASP A 149 -18.14 -9.36 0.93
C ASP A 149 -17.98 -8.46 -0.31
N ILE A 150 -17.35 -7.29 -0.14
CA ILE A 150 -17.03 -6.39 -1.27
C ILE A 150 -15.69 -6.73 -1.95
N MET A 151 -14.94 -7.68 -1.43
CA MET A 151 -13.67 -8.09 -2.02
C MET A 151 -13.90 -9.14 -3.13
N VAL A 152 -13.09 -9.02 -4.19
CA VAL A 152 -13.12 -9.93 -5.36
C VAL A 152 -11.73 -10.40 -5.76
#